data_5d0db132bec998f8c9d7dc87d7d284ec
#
_entry.id   5d0db132bec998f8c9d7dc87d7d284ec
#
_cell.length_a   1.000
_cell.length_b   1.000
_cell.length_c   1.000
_cell.angle_alpha   90.00
_cell.angle_beta   90.00
_cell.angle_gamma   90.00
#
_symmetry.space_group_name_H-M   'P 1'
#
loop_
_entity.id
_entity.type
_entity.pdbx_description
1 polymer ?
#
loop_
_entity_poly.entity_id
_entity_poly.type
_entity_poly.pdbx_seq_one_letter_code
_entity_poly.pdbx_strand_id
1 'polypeptide(L)'
;GEIFKNLFTAKLPVLGAGQEWQAIQRLHEVGVPTMTAVAYGERGANPADQHSFIVTEELAPTISLEDLSMDWLKQPPEPRLKRALIAEVARMTGMMHRAGVNHRDCYICHFLLHTDKPVSADDFKLSVIDLHRAQVRPRISQRWRNKDLAALYFSILDIGLTRRDKLRFLKGYFQQPLRQILAEAVSYTHLTLPTTERV
;
A
#
# COMPACT_ATOMS: atom_id res chain seq x y z
N GLY A 1 -2.32 26.02 -7.89
CA GLY A 1 -1.42 25.07 -8.34
C GLY A 1 -1.91 23.73 -8.86
N GLU A 2 -2.28 22.78 -8.01
CA GLU A 2 -2.59 21.40 -8.43
C GLU A 2 -3.88 21.28 -9.26
N ILE A 3 -4.89 22.08 -8.99
CA ILE A 3 -6.17 22.04 -9.71
C ILE A 3 -5.97 22.37 -11.21
N PHE A 4 -5.18 23.39 -11.52
CA PHE A 4 -4.86 23.75 -12.91
C PHE A 4 -4.02 22.68 -13.60
N LYS A 5 -3.07 22.07 -12.91
CA LYS A 5 -2.26 20.97 -13.44
C LYS A 5 -3.10 19.73 -13.75
N ASN A 6 -4.10 19.44 -12.91
CA ASN A 6 -5.01 18.32 -13.10
C ASN A 6 -6.04 18.55 -14.21
N LEU A 7 -6.48 19.79 -14.41
CA LEU A 7 -7.37 20.18 -15.51
C LEU A 7 -6.70 19.95 -16.88
N PHE A 8 -5.43 20.35 -17.03
CA PHE A 8 -4.65 20.14 -18.25
C PHE A 8 -4.36 18.66 -18.57
N THR A 9 -4.37 17.80 -17.55
CA THR A 9 -4.08 16.36 -17.71
C THR A 9 -5.34 15.49 -17.67
N ALA A 10 -6.54 16.09 -17.71
CA ALA A 10 -7.84 15.41 -17.56
C ALA A 10 -7.91 14.46 -16.34
N LYS A 11 -7.22 14.83 -15.26
CA LYS A 11 -7.25 14.09 -13.97
C LYS A 11 -8.21 14.79 -13.03
N LEU A 12 -9.11 14.01 -12.43
CA LEU A 12 -9.91 14.51 -11.33
C LEU A 12 -8.98 14.96 -10.19
N PRO A 13 -9.15 16.16 -9.64
CA PRO A 13 -8.37 16.61 -8.50
C PRO A 13 -8.62 15.67 -7.30
N VAL A 14 -7.59 15.44 -6.52
CA VAL A 14 -7.74 14.81 -5.19
C VAL A 14 -8.31 15.90 -4.30
N LEU A 15 -9.61 15.84 -4.02
CA LEU A 15 -10.32 16.85 -3.25
C LEU A 15 -10.39 16.41 -1.79
N GLY A 16 -9.54 17.04 -0.98
CA GLY A 16 -9.69 17.12 0.46
C GLY A 16 -9.60 15.82 1.27
N ALA A 17 -9.81 15.99 2.57
CA ALA A 17 -9.78 14.92 3.58
C ALA A 17 -10.91 13.87 3.42
N GLY A 18 -11.91 14.14 2.60
CA GLY A 18 -13.03 13.20 2.37
C GLY A 18 -12.60 11.89 1.73
N GLN A 19 -11.59 11.89 0.85
CA GLN A 19 -11.07 10.67 0.26
C GLN A 19 -10.29 9.82 1.28
N GLU A 20 -9.51 10.48 2.13
CA GLU A 20 -8.81 9.83 3.23
C GLU A 20 -9.79 9.23 4.24
N TRP A 21 -10.83 9.97 4.63
CA TRP A 21 -11.93 9.47 5.46
C TRP A 21 -12.55 8.20 4.88
N GLN A 22 -12.95 8.24 3.60
CA GLN A 22 -13.53 7.08 2.91
C GLN A 22 -12.57 5.89 2.87
N ALA A 23 -11.28 6.12 2.62
CA ALA A 23 -10.28 5.07 2.59
C ALA A 23 -10.11 4.42 3.96
N ILE A 24 -10.03 5.21 5.04
CA ILE A 24 -9.96 4.73 6.43
C ILE A 24 -11.17 3.85 6.74
N GLN A 25 -12.40 4.34 6.48
CA GLN A 25 -13.61 3.57 6.73
C GLN A 25 -13.61 2.25 5.95
N ARG A 26 -13.24 2.31 4.67
CA ARG A 26 -13.18 1.11 3.82
C ARG A 26 -12.17 0.08 4.30
N LEU A 27 -11.01 0.52 4.79
CA LEU A 27 -9.99 -0.38 5.34
C LEU A 27 -10.46 -1.03 6.64
N HIS A 28 -11.14 -0.29 7.53
CA HIS A 28 -11.75 -0.84 8.74
C HIS A 28 -12.80 -1.91 8.42
N GLU A 29 -13.70 -1.65 7.46
CA GLU A 29 -14.73 -2.60 7.01
C GLU A 29 -14.15 -3.96 6.59
N VAL A 30 -12.97 -3.95 5.97
CA VAL A 30 -12.33 -5.17 5.47
C VAL A 30 -11.25 -5.72 6.41
N GLY A 31 -11.10 -5.15 7.61
CA GLY A 31 -10.15 -5.63 8.61
C GLY A 31 -8.68 -5.36 8.28
N VAL A 32 -8.39 -4.30 7.54
CA VAL A 32 -7.02 -3.80 7.36
C VAL A 32 -6.74 -2.72 8.41
N PRO A 33 -5.81 -2.95 9.35
CA PRO A 33 -5.53 -1.97 10.39
C PRO A 33 -4.96 -0.67 9.80
N THR A 34 -5.53 0.44 10.23
CA THR A 34 -5.12 1.80 9.85
C THR A 34 -5.44 2.75 11.00
N MET A 35 -5.28 4.05 10.79
CA MET A 35 -5.64 5.10 11.74
C MET A 35 -7.14 5.06 12.06
N THR A 36 -7.51 5.46 13.28
CA THR A 36 -8.91 5.71 13.64
C THR A 36 -9.25 7.16 13.33
N ALA A 37 -10.17 7.38 12.41
CA ALA A 37 -10.66 8.73 12.12
C ALA A 37 -11.73 9.13 13.16
N VAL A 38 -11.49 10.23 13.89
CA VAL A 38 -12.33 10.74 14.97
C VAL A 38 -13.27 11.81 14.47
N ALA A 39 -12.79 12.71 13.62
CA ALA A 39 -13.56 13.79 13.06
C ALA A 39 -13.17 14.11 11.62
N TYR A 40 -14.13 14.55 10.85
CA TYR A 40 -13.96 15.03 9.48
C TYR A 40 -14.84 16.26 9.30
N GLY A 41 -14.29 17.26 8.60
CA GLY A 41 -15.05 18.44 8.24
C GLY A 41 -14.66 18.96 6.86
N GLU A 42 -15.66 19.53 6.17
CA GLU A 42 -15.50 20.09 4.84
C GLU A 42 -16.30 21.39 4.72
N ARG A 43 -15.73 22.39 4.09
CA ARG A 43 -16.33 23.69 3.82
C ARG A 43 -16.00 24.15 2.42
N GLY A 44 -16.97 24.72 1.70
CA GLY A 44 -16.83 25.25 0.36
C GLY A 44 -17.48 24.36 -0.70
N ALA A 45 -18.38 24.95 -1.52
CA ALA A 45 -19.06 24.27 -2.60
C ALA A 45 -18.20 24.22 -3.89
N ASN A 46 -17.24 25.14 -4.03
CA ASN A 46 -16.36 25.22 -5.18
C ASN A 46 -15.06 24.44 -4.90
N PRO A 47 -14.66 23.48 -5.74
CA PRO A 47 -13.40 22.75 -5.57
C PRO A 47 -12.14 23.59 -5.42
N ALA A 48 -12.15 24.84 -5.96
CA ALA A 48 -11.04 25.77 -5.84
C ALA A 48 -10.95 26.46 -4.47
N ASP A 49 -12.05 26.47 -3.71
CA ASP A 49 -12.24 27.14 -2.41
C ASP A 49 -12.55 26.13 -1.28
N GLN A 50 -12.42 24.83 -1.58
CA GLN A 50 -12.73 23.79 -0.64
C GLN A 50 -11.63 23.63 0.41
N HIS A 51 -12.02 23.74 1.66
CA HIS A 51 -11.20 23.44 2.84
C HIS A 51 -11.74 22.21 3.53
N SER A 52 -10.85 21.28 3.88
CA SER A 52 -11.25 20.09 4.61
C SER A 52 -10.17 19.70 5.63
N PHE A 53 -10.60 19.03 6.67
CA PHE A 53 -9.70 18.46 7.68
C PHE A 53 -10.16 17.06 8.08
N ILE A 54 -9.22 16.28 8.55
CA ILE A 54 -9.47 15.00 9.23
C ILE A 54 -8.67 14.99 10.53
N VAL A 55 -9.26 14.46 11.57
CA VAL A 55 -8.59 14.21 12.86
C VAL A 55 -8.55 12.72 13.07
N THR A 56 -7.38 12.21 13.37
CA THR A 56 -7.17 10.78 13.63
C THR A 56 -6.54 10.58 15.01
N GLU A 57 -6.80 9.43 15.61
CA GLU A 57 -6.07 9.01 16.81
C GLU A 57 -4.60 8.75 16.45
N GLU A 58 -3.70 9.14 17.36
CA GLU A 58 -2.28 8.85 17.21
C GLU A 58 -2.01 7.35 17.37
N LEU A 59 -1.19 6.82 16.47
CA LEU A 59 -0.70 5.45 16.54
C LEU A 59 0.67 5.44 17.24
N ALA A 60 0.67 5.47 18.56
CA ALA A 60 1.90 5.47 19.36
C ALA A 60 1.82 4.43 20.49
N PRO A 61 2.96 3.78 20.86
CA PRO A 61 4.26 3.87 20.20
C PRO A 61 4.34 2.96 18.96
N THR A 62 4.96 3.46 17.90
CA THR A 62 5.17 2.71 16.64
C THR A 62 6.54 3.00 16.05
N ILE A 63 7.01 2.10 15.17
CA ILE A 63 8.17 2.30 14.30
C ILE A 63 7.77 1.99 12.86
N SER A 64 8.25 2.76 11.88
CA SER A 64 8.01 2.45 10.48
C SER A 64 8.79 1.19 10.07
N LEU A 65 8.27 0.42 9.10
CA LEU A 65 9.03 -0.72 8.59
C LEU A 65 10.29 -0.28 7.81
N GLU A 66 10.35 0.95 7.33
CA GLU A 66 11.56 1.53 6.74
C GLU A 66 12.64 1.67 7.80
N ASP A 67 12.35 2.35 8.91
CA ASP A 67 13.31 2.54 10.01
C ASP A 67 13.73 1.20 10.64
N LEU A 68 12.76 0.30 10.84
CA LEU A 68 13.01 -1.04 11.36
C LEU A 68 13.98 -1.84 10.48
N SER A 69 13.90 -1.65 9.16
CA SER A 69 14.67 -2.44 8.18
C SER A 69 15.95 -1.76 7.69
N MET A 70 16.23 -0.55 8.12
CA MET A 70 17.37 0.27 7.66
C MET A 70 18.71 -0.46 7.76
N ASP A 71 18.92 -1.20 8.83
CA ASP A 71 20.18 -1.93 9.08
C ASP A 71 20.13 -3.44 8.76
N TRP A 72 19.08 -3.94 8.12
CA TRP A 72 18.92 -5.38 7.86
C TRP A 72 19.99 -6.01 6.99
N LEU A 73 20.68 -5.23 6.17
CA LEU A 73 21.86 -5.69 5.41
C LEU A 73 23.04 -6.00 6.31
N LYS A 74 23.23 -5.23 7.41
CA LYS A 74 24.35 -5.40 8.35
C LYS A 74 23.95 -6.28 9.54
N GLN A 75 22.72 -6.13 9.99
CA GLN A 75 22.13 -6.84 11.14
C GLN A 75 20.81 -7.49 10.72
N PRO A 76 20.87 -8.67 10.08
CA PRO A 76 19.67 -9.36 9.63
C PRO A 76 18.70 -9.63 10.79
N PRO A 77 17.40 -9.40 10.62
CA PRO A 77 16.41 -9.67 11.65
C PRO A 77 16.23 -11.17 11.85
N GLU A 78 15.54 -11.53 12.95
CA GLU A 78 15.13 -12.91 13.15
C GLU A 78 14.34 -13.44 11.94
N PRO A 79 14.71 -14.59 11.35
CA PRO A 79 14.13 -15.03 10.07
C PRO A 79 12.62 -15.33 10.12
N ARG A 80 12.06 -15.73 11.28
CA ARG A 80 10.61 -15.95 11.42
C ARG A 80 9.87 -14.63 11.43
N LEU A 81 10.35 -13.64 12.19
CA LEU A 81 9.78 -12.30 12.25
C LEU A 81 9.81 -11.62 10.86
N LYS A 82 10.96 -11.67 10.17
CA LYS A 82 11.07 -11.14 8.79
C LYS A 82 10.01 -11.72 7.87
N ARG A 83 9.82 -13.05 7.91
CA ARG A 83 8.82 -13.73 7.08
C ARG A 83 7.39 -13.35 7.44
N ALA A 84 7.11 -13.20 8.74
CA ALA A 84 5.79 -12.81 9.24
C ALA A 84 5.45 -11.37 8.80
N LEU A 85 6.38 -10.42 8.94
CA LEU A 85 6.21 -9.03 8.48
C LEU A 85 5.95 -8.97 6.97
N ILE A 86 6.72 -9.69 6.16
CA ILE A 86 6.52 -9.76 4.69
C ILE A 86 5.13 -10.31 4.34
N ALA A 87 4.70 -11.38 5.03
CA ALA A 87 3.39 -11.97 4.81
C ALA A 87 2.26 -11.02 5.17
N GLU A 88 2.40 -10.27 6.26
CA GLU A 88 1.39 -9.33 6.73
C GLU A 88 1.29 -8.11 5.80
N VAL A 89 2.41 -7.50 5.38
CA VAL A 89 2.39 -6.41 4.37
C VAL A 89 1.73 -6.89 3.07
N ALA A 90 2.04 -8.11 2.64
CA ALA A 90 1.43 -8.71 1.45
C ALA A 90 -0.09 -8.89 1.61
N ARG A 91 -0.53 -9.41 2.78
CA ARG A 91 -1.93 -9.60 3.12
C ARG A 91 -2.68 -8.26 3.12
N MET A 92 -2.17 -7.26 3.86
CA MET A 92 -2.77 -5.92 3.97
C MET A 92 -2.89 -5.26 2.60
N THR A 93 -1.81 -5.22 1.81
CA THR A 93 -1.80 -4.63 0.46
C THR A 93 -2.78 -5.35 -0.47
N GLY A 94 -2.83 -6.68 -0.42
CA GLY A 94 -3.77 -7.47 -1.20
C GLY A 94 -5.23 -7.23 -0.81
N MET A 95 -5.53 -7.14 0.49
CA MET A 95 -6.88 -6.84 1.00
C MET A 95 -7.31 -5.43 0.62
N MET A 96 -6.44 -4.44 0.79
CA MET A 96 -6.66 -3.05 0.38
C MET A 96 -7.05 -2.97 -1.11
N HIS A 97 -6.29 -3.60 -1.98
CA HIS A 97 -6.57 -3.58 -3.41
C HIS A 97 -7.86 -4.34 -3.79
N ARG A 98 -8.17 -5.46 -3.13
CA ARG A 98 -9.44 -6.19 -3.33
C ARG A 98 -10.65 -5.41 -2.84
N ALA A 99 -10.46 -4.61 -1.77
CA ALA A 99 -11.49 -3.72 -1.24
C ALA A 99 -11.75 -2.47 -2.12
N GLY A 100 -11.01 -2.30 -3.21
CA GLY A 100 -11.16 -1.15 -4.09
C GLY A 100 -10.35 0.08 -3.67
N VAL A 101 -9.44 -0.05 -2.70
CA VAL A 101 -8.58 1.05 -2.23
C VAL A 101 -7.21 0.95 -2.86
N ASN A 102 -6.77 1.98 -3.61
CA ASN A 102 -5.38 2.14 -4.00
C ASN A 102 -4.75 3.30 -3.22
N HIS A 103 -3.58 3.04 -2.67
CA HIS A 103 -2.88 3.97 -1.77
C HIS A 103 -2.32 5.18 -2.51
N ARG A 104 -1.74 4.97 -3.69
CA ARG A 104 -1.03 5.91 -4.56
C ARG A 104 0.36 6.33 -4.07
N ASP A 105 0.64 6.18 -2.79
CA ASP A 105 1.94 6.37 -2.15
C ASP A 105 2.27 5.16 -1.27
N CYS A 106 2.15 3.95 -1.83
CA CYS A 106 2.34 2.69 -1.12
C CYS A 106 3.83 2.39 -0.91
N TYR A 107 4.45 3.06 0.06
CA TYR A 107 5.85 2.86 0.45
C TYR A 107 5.95 2.11 1.77
N ILE A 108 7.09 1.47 2.01
CA ILE A 108 7.31 0.67 3.22
C ILE A 108 7.26 1.52 4.50
N CYS A 109 7.62 2.81 4.44
CA CYS A 109 7.54 3.75 5.55
C CYS A 109 6.11 4.00 6.05
N HIS A 110 5.10 3.74 5.22
CA HIS A 110 3.69 3.88 5.59
C HIS A 110 3.08 2.64 6.24
N PHE A 111 3.89 1.62 6.52
CA PHE A 111 3.52 0.49 7.36
C PHE A 111 4.19 0.63 8.72
N LEU A 112 3.39 0.89 9.76
CA LEU A 112 3.85 1.09 11.12
C LEU A 112 3.71 -0.19 11.94
N LEU A 113 4.80 -0.62 12.55
CA LEU A 113 4.82 -1.69 13.55
C LEU A 113 4.56 -1.11 14.92
N HIS A 114 3.55 -1.62 15.61
CA HIS A 114 3.26 -1.25 16.99
C HIS A 114 4.32 -1.85 17.93
N THR A 115 4.79 -1.03 18.89
CA THR A 115 5.87 -1.40 19.82
C THR A 115 5.45 -1.25 21.29
N ASP A 116 4.16 -1.12 21.55
CA ASP A 116 3.57 -1.11 22.89
C ASP A 116 3.76 -2.44 23.64
N LYS A 117 4.06 -3.51 22.91
CA LYS A 117 4.38 -4.84 23.42
C LYS A 117 5.65 -5.40 22.77
N PRO A 118 6.31 -6.39 23.40
CA PRO A 118 7.41 -7.10 22.77
C PRO A 118 6.96 -7.72 21.43
N VAL A 119 7.67 -7.42 20.36
CA VAL A 119 7.37 -7.89 19.01
C VAL A 119 7.94 -9.28 18.79
N SER A 120 7.11 -10.23 18.37
CA SER A 120 7.52 -11.57 17.97
C SER A 120 6.89 -11.97 16.63
N ALA A 121 7.37 -13.07 16.04
CA ALA A 121 6.82 -13.56 14.77
C ALA A 121 5.34 -14.00 14.86
N ASP A 122 4.89 -14.36 16.05
CA ASP A 122 3.55 -14.90 16.31
C ASP A 122 2.62 -13.83 16.95
N ASP A 123 3.19 -12.71 17.44
CA ASP A 123 2.42 -11.61 18.05
C ASP A 123 3.04 -10.26 17.67
N PHE A 124 2.43 -9.60 16.70
CA PHE A 124 2.74 -8.22 16.30
C PHE A 124 1.53 -7.61 15.60
N LYS A 125 1.50 -6.29 15.53
CA LYS A 125 0.45 -5.53 14.84
C LYS A 125 1.10 -4.53 13.87
N LEU A 126 0.63 -4.52 12.62
CA LEU A 126 0.94 -3.48 11.64
C LEU A 126 -0.28 -2.60 11.40
N SER A 127 -0.06 -1.33 11.13
CA SER A 127 -1.08 -0.42 10.59
C SER A 127 -0.54 0.27 9.35
N VAL A 128 -1.40 0.47 8.33
CA VAL A 128 -1.09 1.30 7.17
C VAL A 128 -1.57 2.71 7.41
N ILE A 129 -0.76 3.71 7.04
CA ILE A 129 -1.03 5.14 7.25
C ILE A 129 -0.87 5.94 5.96
N ASP A 130 -1.09 7.25 6.05
CA ASP A 130 -0.89 8.22 4.96
C ASP A 130 -1.80 7.99 3.75
N LEU A 131 -3.10 7.92 4.03
CA LEU A 131 -4.15 7.66 3.03
C LEU A 131 -4.65 8.95 2.33
N HIS A 132 -3.98 10.10 2.53
CA HIS A 132 -4.42 11.39 2.01
C HIS A 132 -4.54 11.42 0.47
N ARG A 133 -3.83 10.57 -0.25
CA ARG A 133 -3.91 10.41 -1.71
C ARG A 133 -4.66 9.15 -2.15
N ALA A 134 -5.08 8.32 -1.21
CA ALA A 134 -5.79 7.08 -1.50
C ALA A 134 -7.08 7.35 -2.27
N GLN A 135 -7.50 6.38 -3.06
CA GLN A 135 -8.75 6.43 -3.79
C GLN A 135 -9.54 5.15 -3.57
N VAL A 136 -10.83 5.32 -3.28
CA VAL A 136 -11.78 4.22 -3.14
C VAL A 136 -12.60 4.10 -4.44
N ARG A 137 -12.66 2.90 -4.99
CA ARG A 137 -13.35 2.57 -6.24
C ARG A 137 -14.03 1.21 -6.12
N PRO A 138 -15.10 0.93 -6.87
CA PRO A 138 -15.70 -0.41 -6.88
C PRO A 138 -14.68 -1.50 -7.30
N ARG A 139 -13.75 -1.16 -8.19
CA ARG A 139 -12.67 -2.04 -8.64
C ARG A 139 -11.43 -1.22 -9.02
N ILE A 140 -10.26 -1.65 -8.57
CA ILE A 140 -8.99 -1.05 -8.97
C ILE A 140 -8.51 -1.69 -10.27
N SER A 141 -8.16 -0.84 -11.26
CA SER A 141 -7.53 -1.33 -12.49
C SER A 141 -6.12 -1.88 -12.21
N GLN A 142 -5.67 -2.78 -13.05
CA GLN A 142 -4.32 -3.36 -12.97
C GLN A 142 -3.22 -2.29 -12.96
N ARG A 143 -3.40 -1.22 -13.74
CA ARG A 143 -2.47 -0.09 -13.78
C ARG A 143 -2.23 0.53 -12.39
N TRP A 144 -3.29 0.74 -11.61
CA TRP A 144 -3.16 1.34 -10.28
C TRP A 144 -2.58 0.37 -9.25
N ARG A 145 -2.99 -0.91 -9.30
CA ARG A 145 -2.36 -1.95 -8.50
C ARG A 145 -0.85 -2.05 -8.76
N ASN A 146 -0.46 -2.05 -10.05
CA ASN A 146 0.95 -2.11 -10.42
C ASN A 146 1.73 -0.88 -9.96
N LYS A 147 1.12 0.30 -9.91
CA LYS A 147 1.77 1.51 -9.38
C LYS A 147 2.05 1.40 -7.89
N ASP A 148 1.07 0.94 -7.09
CA ASP A 148 1.27 0.75 -5.66
C ASP A 148 2.32 -0.34 -5.39
N LEU A 149 2.26 -1.47 -6.10
CA LEU A 149 3.26 -2.54 -5.99
C LEU A 149 4.67 -2.09 -6.43
N ALA A 150 4.77 -1.25 -7.45
CA ALA A 150 6.05 -0.70 -7.90
C ALA A 150 6.62 0.28 -6.88
N ALA A 151 5.80 1.13 -6.26
CA ALA A 151 6.23 2.04 -5.20
C ALA A 151 6.72 1.25 -3.97
N LEU A 152 5.96 0.23 -3.55
CA LEU A 152 6.37 -0.65 -2.46
C LEU A 152 7.67 -1.40 -2.79
N TYR A 153 7.79 -1.93 -4.01
CA TYR A 153 9.01 -2.60 -4.45
C TYR A 153 10.22 -1.66 -4.47
N PHE A 154 10.03 -0.43 -4.96
CA PHE A 154 11.09 0.59 -4.97
C PHE A 154 11.59 0.90 -3.55
N SER A 155 10.68 1.06 -2.58
CA SER A 155 11.04 1.38 -1.20
C SER A 155 11.75 0.25 -0.43
N ILE A 156 11.82 -0.97 -1.00
CA ILE A 156 12.47 -2.12 -0.36
C ILE A 156 13.75 -2.59 -1.09
N LEU A 157 14.24 -1.84 -2.06
CA LEU A 157 15.39 -2.28 -2.88
C LEU A 157 16.65 -2.46 -2.04
N ASP A 158 16.87 -1.59 -1.07
CA ASP A 158 18.10 -1.47 -0.30
C ASP A 158 18.07 -2.15 1.08
N ILE A 159 16.96 -2.82 1.45
CA ILE A 159 16.81 -3.47 2.76
C ILE A 159 17.20 -4.97 2.79
N GLY A 160 17.83 -5.47 1.74
CA GLY A 160 18.37 -6.82 1.71
C GLY A 160 17.34 -7.96 1.59
N LEU A 161 16.19 -7.72 0.94
CA LEU A 161 15.21 -8.78 0.68
C LEU A 161 15.70 -9.73 -0.43
N THR A 162 15.63 -11.02 -0.14
CA THR A 162 16.01 -12.08 -1.07
C THR A 162 14.92 -12.31 -2.13
N ARG A 163 15.28 -13.01 -3.22
CA ARG A 163 14.29 -13.50 -4.20
C ARG A 163 13.19 -14.33 -3.56
N ARG A 164 13.51 -15.15 -2.55
CA ARG A 164 12.53 -15.95 -1.81
C ARG A 164 11.55 -15.09 -1.03
N ASP A 165 12.00 -13.96 -0.46
CA ASP A 165 11.16 -13.02 0.25
C ASP A 165 10.16 -12.33 -0.70
N LYS A 166 10.61 -11.93 -1.88
CA LYS A 166 9.75 -11.37 -2.93
C LYS A 166 8.68 -12.36 -3.42
N LEU A 167 9.05 -13.64 -3.56
CA LEU A 167 8.09 -14.70 -3.92
C LEU A 167 7.07 -14.97 -2.79
N ARG A 168 7.48 -14.88 -1.51
CA ARG A 168 6.55 -14.95 -0.37
C ARG A 168 5.54 -13.82 -0.40
N PHE A 169 6.01 -12.59 -0.66
CA PHE A 169 5.12 -11.45 -0.82
C PHE A 169 4.08 -11.72 -1.91
N LEU A 170 4.49 -12.13 -3.11
CA LEU A 170 3.56 -12.42 -4.21
C LEU A 170 2.53 -13.48 -3.82
N LYS A 171 2.95 -14.57 -3.16
CA LYS A 171 2.05 -15.61 -2.68
C LYS A 171 1.00 -15.06 -1.70
N GLY A 172 1.42 -14.23 -0.73
CA GLY A 172 0.53 -13.60 0.25
C GLY A 172 -0.42 -12.59 -0.37
N TYR A 173 0.07 -11.78 -1.29
CA TYR A 173 -0.70 -10.74 -1.98
C TYR A 173 -1.81 -11.33 -2.86
N PHE A 174 -1.47 -12.30 -3.71
CA PHE A 174 -2.44 -12.96 -4.62
C PHE A 174 -3.28 -14.04 -3.93
N GLN A 175 -2.83 -14.56 -2.78
CA GLN A 175 -3.45 -15.68 -2.08
C GLN A 175 -3.62 -16.92 -2.98
N GLN A 176 -2.65 -17.14 -3.87
CA GLN A 176 -2.61 -18.22 -4.85
C GLN A 176 -1.28 -18.96 -4.78
N PRO A 177 -1.23 -20.23 -5.24
CA PRO A 177 0.02 -20.95 -5.40
C PRO A 177 0.97 -20.22 -6.37
N LEU A 178 2.25 -20.11 -6.03
CA LEU A 178 3.25 -19.41 -6.87
C LEU A 178 3.27 -19.90 -8.31
N ARG A 179 3.04 -21.20 -8.54
CA ARG A 179 3.00 -21.79 -9.89
C ARG A 179 1.91 -21.15 -10.77
N GLN A 180 0.75 -20.87 -10.19
CA GLN A 180 -0.34 -20.21 -10.90
C GLN A 180 -0.01 -18.74 -11.19
N ILE A 181 0.50 -18.01 -10.18
CA ILE A 181 0.91 -16.60 -10.34
C ILE A 181 1.95 -16.45 -11.45
N LEU A 182 2.96 -17.33 -11.49
CA LEU A 182 4.02 -17.29 -12.49
C LEU A 182 3.51 -17.69 -13.87
N ALA A 183 2.60 -18.64 -13.99
CA ALA A 183 1.99 -19.03 -15.27
C ALA A 183 1.15 -17.88 -15.87
N GLU A 184 0.36 -17.18 -15.04
CA GLU A 184 -0.39 -16.00 -15.48
C GLU A 184 0.55 -14.87 -15.91
N ALA A 185 1.63 -14.60 -15.17
CA ALA A 185 2.61 -13.58 -15.52
C ALA A 185 3.30 -13.88 -16.86
N VAL A 186 3.66 -15.12 -17.14
CA VAL A 186 4.24 -15.56 -18.43
C VAL A 186 3.24 -15.38 -19.56
N SER A 187 1.98 -15.76 -19.38
CA SER A 187 0.92 -15.55 -20.35
C SER A 187 0.75 -14.06 -20.72
N TYR A 188 0.82 -13.17 -19.72
CA TYR A 188 0.74 -11.72 -19.96
C TYR A 188 1.91 -11.17 -20.76
N THR A 189 3.14 -11.63 -20.51
CA THR A 189 4.32 -11.17 -21.25
C THR A 189 4.30 -11.63 -22.72
N HIS A 190 3.77 -12.81 -23.01
CA HIS A 190 3.60 -13.28 -24.37
C HIS A 190 2.51 -12.55 -25.18
N LEU A 191 1.49 -12.03 -24.49
CA LEU A 191 0.39 -11.28 -25.14
C LEU A 191 0.70 -9.80 -25.36
N THR A 192 1.73 -9.25 -24.70
CA THR A 192 2.06 -7.81 -24.73
C THR A 192 3.34 -7.47 -25.48
N LEU A 193 4.13 -8.46 -25.89
CA LEU A 193 5.28 -8.23 -26.76
C LEU A 193 4.78 -8.19 -28.23
N PRO A 194 4.98 -7.08 -28.97
CA PRO A 194 4.77 -7.09 -30.41
C PRO A 194 5.69 -8.14 -31.01
N THR A 195 5.13 -9.07 -31.77
CA THR A 195 5.86 -9.94 -32.68
C THR A 195 6.60 -9.03 -33.65
N THR A 196 7.88 -8.77 -33.42
CA THR A 196 8.76 -8.24 -34.45
C THR A 196 8.95 -9.34 -35.47
N GLU A 197 8.06 -9.40 -36.45
CA GLU A 197 8.36 -10.09 -37.69
C GLU A 197 9.54 -9.36 -38.32
N ARG A 198 10.67 -10.05 -38.38
CA ARG A 198 11.80 -9.63 -39.24
C ARG A 198 11.37 -9.86 -40.69
N VAL A 199 11.22 -8.78 -41.42
CA VAL A 199 11.33 -8.79 -42.88
C VAL A 199 12.80 -8.75 -43.25
#